data_699b729810d6cf05248f314d5d886237
#
_entry.id   699b729810d6cf05248f314d5d886237
#
_cell.length_a   1.000
_cell.length_b   1.000
_cell.length_c   1.000
_cell.angle_alpha   90.00
_cell.angle_beta   90.00
_cell.angle_gamma   90.00
#
_symmetry.space_group_name_H-M   'P 1'
#
loop_
_entity.id
_entity.type
_entity.pdbx_description
1 polymer ?
#
loop_
_entity_poly.entity_id
_entity_poly.type
_entity_poly.pdbx_seq_one_letter_code
_entity_poly.pdbx_strand_id
1 'polypeptide(L)'
;MRHSILALGCSALLAATPVLADWTLDPERSHLAFVSIKSGDVAEINTFEEVHGVVGEQGDVTVTLMLDSVETLIPIRNERMREMLFETADYREALLEAKVDPEQLAALEVGSMMPLIAEGRLSLHGETQPMTISMQVARLDETTLMVASTKPLIVDAEKFGLSDGVEQLREIAGLERIARAVPVTFVVTFVAQPE
;
A
#
# COMPACT_ATOMS: atom_id res chain seq x y z
N MET A 1 -22.33 -69.58 -23.66
CA MET A 1 -21.80 -68.35 -24.19
C MET A 1 -22.04 -67.25 -23.15
N ARG A 2 -20.99 -66.87 -22.40
CA ARG A 2 -21.09 -65.86 -21.33
C ARG A 2 -20.43 -64.57 -21.85
N HIS A 3 -21.24 -63.52 -22.02
CA HIS A 3 -20.72 -62.23 -22.45
C HIS A 3 -20.37 -61.41 -21.21
N SER A 4 -19.08 -61.15 -21.01
CA SER A 4 -18.56 -60.23 -19.99
C SER A 4 -18.62 -58.80 -20.54
N ILE A 5 -19.38 -57.94 -19.91
CA ILE A 5 -19.44 -56.50 -20.20
C ILE A 5 -18.38 -55.83 -19.32
N LEU A 6 -17.33 -55.29 -19.93
CA LEU A 6 -16.32 -54.46 -19.26
C LEU A 6 -16.89 -53.05 -19.13
N ALA A 7 -17.18 -52.61 -17.92
CA ALA A 7 -17.57 -51.24 -17.63
C ALA A 7 -16.29 -50.38 -17.50
N LEU A 8 -16.07 -49.48 -18.43
CA LEU A 8 -15.00 -48.47 -18.41
C LEU A 8 -15.43 -47.32 -17.49
N GLY A 9 -14.90 -47.27 -16.28
CA GLY A 9 -15.13 -46.15 -15.36
C GLY A 9 -14.30 -44.93 -15.78
N CYS A 10 -14.98 -43.92 -16.28
CA CYS A 10 -14.39 -42.62 -16.59
C CYS A 10 -14.28 -41.80 -15.27
N SER A 11 -13.09 -41.81 -14.67
CA SER A 11 -12.78 -40.91 -13.53
C SER A 11 -12.58 -39.51 -14.07
N ALA A 12 -13.57 -38.64 -13.90
CA ALA A 12 -13.42 -37.20 -14.13
C ALA A 12 -12.54 -36.61 -13.04
N LEU A 13 -11.31 -36.21 -13.38
CA LEU A 13 -10.52 -35.32 -12.53
C LEU A 13 -11.23 -33.95 -12.53
N LEU A 14 -11.86 -33.62 -11.42
CA LEU A 14 -12.23 -32.22 -11.16
C LEU A 14 -10.91 -31.47 -10.93
N ALA A 15 -10.50 -30.70 -11.92
CA ALA A 15 -9.50 -29.66 -11.71
C ALA A 15 -10.14 -28.61 -10.79
N ALA A 16 -9.68 -28.55 -9.53
CA ALA A 16 -10.02 -27.42 -8.64
C ALA A 16 -9.42 -26.16 -9.29
N THR A 17 -10.26 -25.28 -9.80
CA THR A 17 -9.84 -23.94 -10.17
C THR A 17 -9.39 -23.25 -8.88
N PRO A 18 -8.19 -22.63 -8.85
CA PRO A 18 -7.81 -21.82 -7.69
C PRO A 18 -8.84 -20.71 -7.52
N VAL A 19 -9.54 -20.74 -6.41
CA VAL A 19 -10.39 -19.61 -6.00
C VAL A 19 -9.43 -18.50 -5.61
N LEU A 20 -9.50 -17.38 -6.31
CA LEU A 20 -8.75 -16.18 -5.98
C LEU A 20 -9.46 -15.53 -4.78
N ALA A 21 -8.88 -15.65 -3.61
CA ALA A 21 -9.43 -15.06 -2.40
C ALA A 21 -9.17 -13.53 -2.39
N ASP A 22 -10.10 -12.78 -1.83
CA ASP A 22 -9.86 -11.40 -1.45
C ASP A 22 -8.82 -11.35 -0.33
N TRP A 23 -7.89 -10.39 -0.42
CA TRP A 23 -6.87 -10.18 0.60
C TRP A 23 -7.09 -8.87 1.31
N THR A 24 -7.02 -8.89 2.63
CA THR A 24 -7.13 -7.69 3.47
C THR A 24 -5.82 -7.39 4.17
N LEU A 25 -5.43 -6.13 4.19
CA LEU A 25 -4.24 -5.67 4.89
C LEU A 25 -4.41 -5.85 6.40
N ASP A 26 -3.40 -6.46 7.02
CA ASP A 26 -3.27 -6.60 8.46
C ASP A 26 -2.51 -5.39 9.02
N PRO A 27 -3.17 -4.45 9.71
CA PRO A 27 -2.53 -3.21 10.17
C PRO A 27 -1.47 -3.45 11.24
N GLU A 28 -1.57 -4.52 12.05
CA GLU A 28 -0.59 -4.82 13.10
C GLU A 28 0.75 -5.31 12.53
N ARG A 29 0.73 -5.87 11.32
CA ARG A 29 1.91 -6.36 10.58
C ARG A 29 2.28 -5.50 9.39
N SER A 30 1.78 -4.25 9.35
CA SER A 30 1.99 -3.33 8.23
C SER A 30 2.59 -2.02 8.71
N HIS A 31 3.61 -1.57 8.00
CA HIS A 31 4.32 -0.34 8.33
C HIS A 31 4.56 0.48 7.06
N LEU A 32 4.30 1.78 7.17
CA LEU A 32 4.63 2.75 6.15
C LEU A 32 5.46 3.86 6.82
N ALA A 33 6.54 4.26 6.18
CA ALA A 33 7.36 5.37 6.64
C ALA A 33 7.53 6.41 5.54
N PHE A 34 7.48 7.69 5.92
CA PHE A 34 7.86 8.79 5.04
C PHE A 34 8.96 9.65 5.68
N VAL A 35 9.80 10.20 4.82
CA VAL A 35 10.95 10.99 5.27
C VAL A 35 10.70 12.45 4.96
N SER A 36 10.67 13.29 5.99
CA SER A 36 10.72 14.75 5.85
C SER A 36 12.16 15.24 5.96
N ILE A 37 12.57 16.15 5.07
CA ILE A 37 13.92 16.73 5.07
C ILE A 37 13.77 18.23 5.29
N LYS A 38 14.40 18.73 6.36
CA LYS A 38 14.35 20.14 6.75
C LYS A 38 15.74 20.75 6.84
N SER A 39 15.83 22.07 6.69
CA SER A 39 17.08 22.86 6.78
C SER A 39 18.21 22.33 5.88
N GLY A 40 17.81 21.68 4.75
CA GLY A 40 18.72 21.19 3.72
C GLY A 40 19.10 19.71 3.87
N ASP A 41 19.41 19.23 5.07
CA ASP A 41 20.01 17.90 5.30
C ASP A 41 19.54 17.16 6.56
N VAL A 42 18.62 17.74 7.34
CA VAL A 42 18.06 17.06 8.54
C VAL A 42 16.87 16.21 8.12
N ALA A 43 17.07 14.91 8.05
CA ALA A 43 16.03 13.94 7.74
C ALA A 43 15.36 13.42 9.03
N GLU A 44 14.04 13.34 9.02
CA GLU A 44 13.23 12.73 10.09
C GLU A 44 12.28 11.70 9.48
N ILE A 45 12.16 10.56 10.16
CA ILE A 45 11.28 9.47 9.75
C ILE A 45 9.96 9.62 10.51
N ASN A 46 8.87 9.60 9.78
CA ASN A 46 7.51 9.70 10.31
C ASN A 46 6.66 8.57 9.72
N THR A 47 5.49 8.34 10.30
CA THR A 47 4.58 7.27 9.87
C THR A 47 3.12 7.72 9.88
N PHE A 48 2.23 6.86 9.43
CA PHE A 48 0.79 6.88 9.70
C PHE A 48 0.45 5.59 10.44
N GLU A 49 -0.31 5.71 11.52
CA GLU A 49 -0.65 4.57 12.38
C GLU A 49 -1.86 3.78 11.87
N GLU A 50 -2.69 4.40 11.02
CA GLU A 50 -3.90 3.78 10.50
C GLU A 50 -3.83 3.64 8.98
N VAL A 51 -3.65 2.38 8.53
CA VAL A 51 -3.59 2.00 7.13
C VAL A 51 -4.52 0.81 6.89
N HIS A 52 -5.30 0.86 5.82
CA HIS A 52 -6.19 -0.20 5.37
C HIS A 52 -5.86 -0.58 3.94
N GLY A 53 -6.23 -1.78 3.52
CA GLY A 53 -6.02 -2.18 2.13
C GLY A 53 -6.73 -3.48 1.80
N VAL A 54 -7.07 -3.62 0.53
CA VAL A 54 -7.66 -4.83 -0.04
C VAL A 54 -7.03 -5.13 -1.40
N VAL A 55 -6.92 -6.42 -1.71
CA VAL A 55 -6.64 -6.90 -3.05
C VAL A 55 -7.80 -7.81 -3.44
N GLY A 56 -8.60 -7.37 -4.39
CA GLY A 56 -9.76 -8.11 -4.86
C GLY A 56 -9.38 -9.28 -5.77
N GLU A 57 -10.30 -10.21 -5.96
CA GLU A 57 -10.14 -11.41 -6.81
C GLU A 57 -9.62 -11.11 -8.22
N GLN A 58 -9.96 -9.95 -8.76
CA GLN A 58 -9.54 -9.53 -10.09
C GLN A 58 -8.20 -8.79 -10.12
N GLY A 59 -7.52 -8.68 -8.96
CA GLY A 59 -6.25 -7.99 -8.80
C GLY A 59 -6.37 -6.47 -8.65
N ASP A 60 -7.56 -5.95 -8.38
CA ASP A 60 -7.74 -4.55 -8.03
C ASP A 60 -7.23 -4.30 -6.61
N VAL A 61 -6.27 -3.40 -6.47
CA VAL A 61 -5.62 -3.06 -5.20
C VAL A 61 -6.09 -1.69 -4.77
N THR A 62 -6.54 -1.59 -3.53
CA THR A 62 -6.86 -0.33 -2.87
C THR A 62 -6.13 -0.26 -1.54
N VAL A 63 -5.37 0.81 -1.30
CA VAL A 63 -4.73 1.09 0.00
C VAL A 63 -5.13 2.48 0.44
N THR A 64 -5.68 2.58 1.65
CA THR A 64 -6.15 3.83 2.26
C THR A 64 -5.28 4.16 3.48
N LEU A 65 -4.74 5.37 3.52
CA LEU A 65 -4.09 5.93 4.70
C LEU A 65 -5.00 6.97 5.34
N MET A 66 -5.26 6.83 6.63
CA MET A 66 -5.96 7.85 7.40
C MET A 66 -4.98 8.97 7.76
N LEU A 67 -5.17 10.16 7.19
CA LEU A 67 -4.21 11.28 7.32
C LEU A 67 -4.17 11.88 8.73
N ASP A 68 -5.23 11.72 9.51
CA ASP A 68 -5.29 12.13 10.91
C ASP A 68 -4.46 11.22 11.84
N SER A 69 -4.07 10.03 11.37
CA SER A 69 -3.19 9.09 12.08
C SER A 69 -1.69 9.40 11.91
N VAL A 70 -1.34 10.56 11.34
CA VAL A 70 0.07 10.96 11.18
C VAL A 70 0.79 10.99 12.52
N GLU A 71 1.95 10.32 12.59
CA GLU A 71 2.78 10.24 13.80
C GLU A 71 4.22 10.64 13.51
N THR A 72 4.69 11.64 14.24
CA THR A 72 6.02 12.24 14.10
C THR A 72 6.81 12.25 15.42
N LEU A 73 6.31 11.58 16.47
CA LEU A 73 6.82 11.59 17.85
C LEU A 73 6.79 12.97 18.53
N ILE A 74 6.12 13.95 17.93
CA ILE A 74 5.95 15.32 18.45
C ILE A 74 4.46 15.69 18.33
N PRO A 75 3.67 15.62 19.42
CA PRO A 75 2.21 15.81 19.37
C PRO A 75 1.76 17.12 18.73
N ILE A 76 2.41 18.24 19.07
CA ILE A 76 2.06 19.53 18.46
C ILE A 76 2.36 19.59 16.96
N ARG A 77 3.34 18.82 16.47
CA ARG A 77 3.62 18.70 15.04
C ARG A 77 2.56 17.87 14.34
N ASN A 78 2.12 16.76 14.98
CA ASN A 78 1.03 15.95 14.46
C ASN A 78 -0.25 16.78 14.29
N GLU A 79 -0.59 17.58 15.29
CA GLU A 79 -1.74 18.50 15.24
C GLU A 79 -1.62 19.50 14.08
N ARG A 80 -0.47 20.18 13.95
CA ARG A 80 -0.22 21.12 12.87
C ARG A 80 -0.25 20.48 11.48
N MET A 81 0.27 19.27 11.35
CA MET A 81 0.20 18.54 10.08
C MET A 81 -1.24 18.19 9.71
N ARG A 82 -2.06 17.79 10.67
CA ARG A 82 -3.48 17.54 10.44
C ARG A 82 -4.24 18.78 10.02
N GLU A 83 -3.98 19.91 10.71
CA GLU A 83 -4.74 21.15 10.51
C GLU A 83 -4.28 21.93 9.28
N MET A 84 -2.97 22.03 9.04
CA MET A 84 -2.38 22.98 8.09
C MET A 84 -1.81 22.33 6.84
N LEU A 85 -1.35 21.07 6.94
CA LEU A 85 -0.75 20.37 5.79
C LEU A 85 -1.78 19.53 5.07
N PHE A 86 -2.43 18.62 5.81
CA PHE A 86 -3.36 17.67 5.24
C PHE A 86 -4.80 18.17 5.24
N GLU A 87 -5.13 19.18 6.07
CA GLU A 87 -6.49 19.71 6.24
C GLU A 87 -7.51 18.56 6.42
N THR A 88 -7.23 17.70 7.44
CA THR A 88 -7.92 16.43 7.63
C THR A 88 -9.42 16.55 7.92
N ALA A 89 -9.91 17.74 8.22
CA ALA A 89 -11.35 18.01 8.30
C ALA A 89 -12.04 17.86 6.94
N ASP A 90 -11.34 18.21 5.85
CA ASP A 90 -11.85 18.17 4.47
C ASP A 90 -11.28 16.97 3.69
N TYR A 91 -10.01 16.62 3.93
CA TYR A 91 -9.28 15.55 3.27
C TYR A 91 -8.84 14.49 4.29
N ARG A 92 -9.69 13.51 4.54
CA ARG A 92 -9.48 12.54 5.63
C ARG A 92 -8.46 11.46 5.30
N GLU A 93 -8.29 11.15 4.01
CA GLU A 93 -7.53 9.99 3.58
C GLU A 93 -6.67 10.27 2.35
N ALA A 94 -5.62 9.49 2.21
CA ALA A 94 -4.92 9.30 0.94
C ALA A 94 -5.27 7.91 0.40
N LEU A 95 -5.61 7.84 -0.88
CA LEU A 95 -6.06 6.62 -1.56
C LEU A 95 -5.08 6.23 -2.66
N LEU A 96 -4.50 5.04 -2.56
CA LEU A 96 -3.73 4.42 -3.62
C LEU A 96 -4.56 3.34 -4.28
N GLU A 97 -4.78 3.48 -5.58
CA GLU A 97 -5.42 2.48 -6.43
C GLU A 97 -4.39 1.94 -7.41
N ALA A 98 -4.32 0.63 -7.56
CA ALA A 98 -3.43 -0.03 -8.51
C ALA A 98 -4.07 -1.32 -9.03
N LYS A 99 -3.43 -1.92 -10.04
CA LYS A 99 -3.83 -3.23 -10.54
C LYS A 99 -2.63 -4.15 -10.61
N VAL A 100 -2.83 -5.36 -10.14
CA VAL A 100 -1.85 -6.45 -10.23
C VAL A 100 -2.47 -7.63 -10.98
N ASP A 101 -1.63 -8.49 -11.53
CA ASP A 101 -2.09 -9.70 -12.18
C ASP A 101 -2.40 -10.77 -11.12
N PRO A 102 -3.66 -11.18 -10.94
CA PRO A 102 -4.04 -12.15 -9.92
C PRO A 102 -3.46 -13.55 -10.21
N GLU A 103 -3.22 -13.91 -11.48
CA GLU A 103 -2.61 -15.20 -11.83
C GLU A 103 -1.16 -15.27 -11.36
N GLN A 104 -0.41 -14.17 -11.41
CA GLN A 104 0.95 -14.11 -10.89
C GLN A 104 0.98 -14.29 -9.36
N LEU A 105 0.02 -13.67 -8.64
CA LEU A 105 -0.10 -13.84 -7.20
C LEU A 105 -0.48 -15.29 -6.83
N ALA A 106 -1.40 -15.89 -7.56
CA ALA A 106 -1.84 -17.27 -7.35
C ALA A 106 -0.72 -18.30 -7.65
N ALA A 107 0.12 -18.03 -8.65
CA ALA A 107 1.24 -18.89 -9.03
C ALA A 107 2.46 -18.79 -8.08
N LEU A 108 2.50 -17.80 -7.18
CA LEU A 108 3.60 -17.65 -6.24
C LEU A 108 3.54 -18.74 -5.17
N GLU A 109 4.53 -19.62 -5.13
CA GLU A 109 4.61 -20.73 -4.18
C GLU A 109 4.89 -20.23 -2.75
N VAL A 110 4.38 -20.97 -1.75
CA VAL A 110 4.68 -20.69 -0.33
C VAL A 110 6.20 -20.73 -0.07
N GLY A 111 6.70 -19.74 0.65
CA GLY A 111 8.13 -19.55 0.91
C GLY A 111 8.91 -18.90 -0.23
N SER A 112 8.24 -18.57 -1.34
CA SER A 112 8.86 -17.90 -2.49
C SER A 112 8.57 -16.41 -2.51
N MET A 113 9.35 -15.68 -3.31
CA MET A 113 9.17 -14.24 -3.52
C MET A 113 9.37 -13.88 -4.99
N MET A 114 8.71 -12.82 -5.44
CA MET A 114 8.87 -12.28 -6.79
C MET A 114 8.90 -10.75 -6.80
N PRO A 115 9.66 -10.14 -7.73
CA PRO A 115 9.54 -8.70 -7.97
C PRO A 115 8.24 -8.40 -8.71
N LEU A 116 7.60 -7.29 -8.35
CA LEU A 116 6.39 -6.80 -9.01
C LEU A 116 6.49 -5.29 -9.22
N ILE A 117 6.04 -4.84 -10.38
CA ILE A 117 5.86 -3.42 -10.69
C ILE A 117 4.38 -3.22 -10.98
N ALA A 118 3.73 -2.35 -10.23
CA ALA A 118 2.35 -1.95 -10.47
C ALA A 118 2.28 -0.49 -10.89
N GLU A 119 1.45 -0.22 -11.89
CA GLU A 119 1.04 1.14 -12.22
C GLU A 119 -0.24 1.44 -11.46
N GLY A 120 -0.25 2.59 -10.79
CA GLY A 120 -1.37 2.99 -9.96
C GLY A 120 -1.61 4.49 -9.99
N ARG A 121 -2.49 4.94 -9.12
CA ARG A 121 -2.84 6.35 -8.93
C ARG A 121 -2.93 6.63 -7.43
N LEU A 122 -2.29 7.69 -7.00
CA LEU A 122 -2.41 8.21 -5.64
C LEU A 122 -3.32 9.43 -5.66
N SER A 123 -4.39 9.39 -4.89
CA SER A 123 -5.24 10.54 -4.59
C SER A 123 -4.89 11.05 -3.18
N LEU A 124 -4.52 12.31 -3.08
CA LEU A 124 -4.11 12.96 -1.84
C LEU A 124 -4.50 14.43 -1.91
N HIS A 125 -5.14 14.94 -0.87
CA HIS A 125 -5.53 16.37 -0.76
C HIS A 125 -6.31 16.89 -1.98
N GLY A 126 -7.24 16.08 -2.51
CA GLY A 126 -8.07 16.41 -3.67
C GLY A 126 -7.41 16.24 -5.04
N GLU A 127 -6.10 16.03 -5.09
CA GLU A 127 -5.35 15.82 -6.34
C GLU A 127 -5.06 14.33 -6.57
N THR A 128 -5.02 13.92 -7.84
CA THR A 128 -4.71 12.53 -8.22
C THR A 128 -3.55 12.48 -9.20
N GLN A 129 -2.50 11.71 -8.87
CA GLN A 129 -1.30 11.58 -9.69
C GLN A 129 -1.00 10.11 -10.01
N PRO A 130 -0.46 9.81 -11.21
CA PRO A 130 0.01 8.47 -11.53
C PRO A 130 1.23 8.10 -10.68
N MET A 131 1.31 6.82 -10.27
CA MET A 131 2.41 6.28 -9.47
C MET A 131 2.88 4.95 -10.06
N THR A 132 4.19 4.78 -10.19
CA THR A 132 4.82 3.49 -10.48
C THR A 132 5.38 2.92 -9.18
N ILE A 133 4.92 1.75 -8.78
CA ILE A 133 5.24 1.12 -7.50
C ILE A 133 6.11 -0.10 -7.77
N SER A 134 7.40 -0.04 -7.38
CA SER A 134 8.31 -1.18 -7.46
C SER A 134 8.36 -1.89 -6.12
N MET A 135 8.00 -3.17 -6.11
CA MET A 135 7.86 -3.94 -4.87
C MET A 135 8.37 -5.37 -5.01
N GLN A 136 8.56 -6.01 -3.88
CA GLN A 136 8.78 -7.45 -3.73
C GLN A 136 7.55 -8.03 -3.04
N VAL A 137 6.99 -9.09 -3.59
CA VAL A 137 5.90 -9.85 -2.97
C VAL A 137 6.46 -11.18 -2.51
N ALA A 138 6.25 -11.54 -1.26
CA ALA A 138 6.62 -12.83 -0.69
C ALA A 138 5.37 -13.55 -0.18
N ARG A 139 5.20 -14.82 -0.53
CA ARG A 139 4.15 -15.68 0.02
C ARG A 139 4.69 -16.39 1.25
N LEU A 140 4.24 -15.97 2.44
CA LEU A 140 4.75 -16.49 3.71
C LEU A 140 4.12 -17.85 4.06
N ASP A 141 2.83 -17.99 3.79
CA ASP A 141 2.05 -19.21 3.96
C ASP A 141 0.85 -19.21 2.99
N GLU A 142 -0.09 -20.15 3.14
CA GLU A 142 -1.26 -20.30 2.26
C GLU A 142 -2.17 -19.07 2.26
N THR A 143 -2.17 -18.32 3.36
CA THR A 143 -3.10 -17.21 3.61
C THR A 143 -2.42 -15.85 3.83
N THR A 144 -1.09 -15.76 3.70
CA THR A 144 -0.33 -14.56 4.05
C THR A 144 0.64 -14.14 2.94
N LEU A 145 0.48 -12.91 2.47
CA LEU A 145 1.40 -12.23 1.56
C LEU A 145 2.07 -11.07 2.28
N MET A 146 3.38 -10.93 2.13
CA MET A 146 4.12 -9.74 2.55
C MET A 146 4.58 -8.99 1.30
N VAL A 147 4.36 -7.67 1.29
CA VAL A 147 4.72 -6.79 0.18
C VAL A 147 5.61 -5.67 0.71
N ALA A 148 6.78 -5.51 0.13
CA ALA A 148 7.75 -4.48 0.52
C ALA A 148 8.15 -3.63 -0.69
N SER A 149 8.23 -2.32 -0.51
CA SER A 149 8.78 -1.43 -1.54
C SER A 149 10.27 -1.72 -1.77
N THR A 150 10.69 -1.92 -3.02
CA THR A 150 12.10 -2.10 -3.40
C THR A 150 12.79 -0.78 -3.74
N LYS A 151 11.99 0.27 -3.97
CA LYS A 151 12.44 1.65 -4.15
C LYS A 151 11.48 2.56 -3.40
N PRO A 152 11.95 3.66 -2.81
CA PRO A 152 11.04 4.67 -2.26
C PRO A 152 10.12 5.23 -3.36
N LEU A 153 8.84 5.38 -3.05
CA LEU A 153 7.95 6.23 -3.82
C LEU A 153 8.27 7.69 -3.49
N ILE A 154 8.31 8.55 -4.49
CA ILE A 154 8.53 9.98 -4.25
C ILE A 154 7.21 10.71 -4.40
N VAL A 155 6.68 11.18 -3.28
CA VAL A 155 5.50 12.05 -3.22
C VAL A 155 5.96 13.49 -3.30
N ASP A 156 5.57 14.18 -4.36
CA ASP A 156 5.88 15.59 -4.56
C ASP A 156 4.73 16.43 -4.02
N ALA A 157 4.95 17.09 -2.88
CA ALA A 157 3.95 17.91 -2.19
C ALA A 157 3.31 19.00 -3.11
N GLU A 158 4.06 19.51 -4.07
CA GLU A 158 3.54 20.53 -5.01
C GLU A 158 2.46 19.94 -5.92
N LYS A 159 2.65 18.71 -6.38
CA LYS A 159 1.68 18.04 -7.27
C LYS A 159 0.36 17.66 -6.59
N PHE A 160 0.36 17.66 -5.27
CA PHE A 160 -0.80 17.35 -4.44
C PHE A 160 -1.37 18.60 -3.72
N GLY A 161 -1.02 19.81 -4.15
CA GLY A 161 -1.54 21.04 -3.57
C GLY A 161 -1.09 21.32 -2.13
N LEU A 162 -0.07 20.60 -1.63
CA LEU A 162 0.40 20.70 -0.24
C LEU A 162 1.47 21.79 -0.02
N SER A 163 1.84 22.55 -1.05
CA SER A 163 2.93 23.54 -0.98
C SER A 163 2.69 24.60 0.09
N ASP A 164 1.47 25.12 0.19
CA ASP A 164 1.12 26.18 1.15
C ASP A 164 1.17 25.64 2.59
N GLY A 165 0.69 24.44 2.83
CA GLY A 165 0.79 23.78 4.13
C GLY A 165 2.24 23.51 4.55
N VAL A 166 3.10 23.06 3.61
CA VAL A 166 4.54 22.91 3.87
C VAL A 166 5.17 24.25 4.25
N GLU A 167 4.79 25.34 3.58
CA GLU A 167 5.31 26.67 3.87
C GLU A 167 4.85 27.19 5.25
N GLN A 168 3.58 26.99 5.60
CA GLN A 168 3.07 27.33 6.93
C GLN A 168 3.82 26.57 8.05
N LEU A 169 4.04 25.26 7.87
CA LEU A 169 4.82 24.45 8.81
C LEU A 169 6.27 24.94 8.91
N ARG A 170 6.89 25.32 7.79
CA ARG A 170 8.24 25.88 7.74
C ARG A 170 8.35 27.17 8.58
N GLU A 171 7.40 28.10 8.39
CA GLU A 171 7.38 29.39 9.10
C GLU A 171 7.20 29.20 10.60
N ILE A 172 6.22 28.40 11.04
CA ILE A 172 5.95 28.14 12.45
C ILE A 172 7.13 27.47 13.14
N ALA A 173 7.86 26.61 12.42
CA ALA A 173 9.04 25.93 12.96
C ALA A 173 10.32 26.79 12.88
N GLY A 174 10.27 27.97 12.25
CA GLY A 174 11.43 28.84 12.07
C GLY A 174 12.53 28.22 11.21
N LEU A 175 12.16 27.39 10.23
CA LEU A 175 13.08 26.67 9.37
C LEU A 175 13.38 27.47 8.10
N GLU A 176 14.57 27.30 7.55
CA GLU A 176 14.94 27.88 6.27
C GLU A 176 14.19 27.22 5.10
N ARG A 177 14.05 25.88 5.15
CA ARG A 177 13.42 25.08 4.10
C ARG A 177 12.87 23.76 4.65
N ILE A 178 11.80 23.28 4.03
CA ILE A 178 11.33 21.89 4.08
C ILE A 178 11.29 21.37 2.64
N ALA A 179 11.83 20.18 2.40
CA ALA A 179 11.80 19.54 1.08
C ALA A 179 10.36 19.18 0.69
N ARG A 180 9.99 19.42 -0.57
CA ARG A 180 8.69 19.05 -1.12
C ARG A 180 8.65 17.65 -1.69
N ALA A 181 9.81 17.07 -2.03
CA ALA A 181 9.94 15.68 -2.44
C ALA A 181 10.06 14.80 -1.19
N VAL A 182 9.07 13.95 -0.97
CA VAL A 182 8.93 13.11 0.23
C VAL A 182 9.09 11.65 -0.16
N PRO A 183 10.22 11.00 0.21
CA PRO A 183 10.39 9.56 0.03
C PRO A 183 9.47 8.78 0.97
N VAL A 184 8.78 7.78 0.42
CA VAL A 184 7.87 6.87 1.14
C VAL A 184 8.28 5.43 0.90
N THR A 185 8.38 4.65 1.96
CA THR A 185 8.62 3.21 1.91
C THR A 185 7.58 2.46 2.72
N PHE A 186 7.34 1.20 2.39
CA PHE A 186 6.38 0.39 3.10
C PHE A 186 6.82 -1.08 3.18
N VAL A 187 6.36 -1.75 4.22
CA VAL A 187 6.25 -3.20 4.34
C VAL A 187 4.85 -3.47 4.85
N VAL A 188 4.03 -4.14 4.06
CA VAL A 188 2.64 -4.44 4.39
C VAL A 188 2.37 -5.92 4.27
N THR A 189 1.47 -6.41 5.10
CA THR A 189 1.05 -7.81 5.11
C THR A 189 -0.43 -7.89 4.76
N PHE A 190 -0.76 -8.76 3.83
CA PHE A 190 -2.13 -9.07 3.44
C PHE A 190 -2.48 -10.49 3.88
N VAL A 191 -3.70 -10.67 4.36
CA VAL A 191 -4.25 -11.95 4.79
C VAL A 191 -5.47 -12.28 3.93
N ALA A 192 -5.52 -13.51 3.41
CA ALA A 192 -6.67 -13.99 2.67
C ALA A 192 -7.91 -14.03 3.56
N GLN A 193 -9.03 -13.55 3.05
CA GLN A 193 -10.29 -13.67 3.75
C GLN A 193 -10.82 -15.11 3.61
N PRO A 194 -11.30 -15.73 4.69
CA PRO A 194 -11.97 -17.02 4.58
C PRO A 194 -13.28 -16.85 3.81
N GLU A 195 -13.58 -17.82 2.93
CA GLU A 195 -14.87 -17.93 2.23
C GLU A 195 -16.05 -18.11 3.19
#